data_fa1b091e90c99f86fff4ef39de84bf0d
#
_entry.id   fa1b091e90c99f86fff4ef39de84bf0d
#
_cell.length_a   1.000
_cell.length_b   1.000
_cell.length_c   1.000
_cell.angle_alpha   90.00
_cell.angle_beta   90.00
_cell.angle_gamma   90.00
#
_symmetry.space_group_name_H-M   'P 1'
#
loop_
_entity.id
_entity.type
_entity.pdbx_description
1 polymer ?
#
loop_
_entity_poly.entity_id
_entity_poly.type
_entity_poly.pdbx_seq_one_letter_code
_entity_poly.pdbx_strand_id
1 'polypeptide(L)'
;MEPLARIPGQAMVREQSFSKSSRFNVVLVFMGMNRWWGRGRFGEGEKRLSVLDLVNSGTLDLRLASLLWVIMEHRASVLVAAGPSFAGKTTTLNVLLDFLRPEVKEVRLSGYDEEFGFLATSEASNTYIVAEEFSDYGDYIWGETAQKAFDLMRDGYALGGTIHARTAREVAYILNQYLGLPIEMIARLDAIVTLGVARRHGYELVRRIDSVSLFVPVGDKTGIQTIASNELGGGTFAIVDDRTLQAALAKRFSPGKVTVWRAMTERELFLSKMLSAGRIDRNAVRKGILEFYAANPP
;
A
#
# COMPACT_ATOMS: atom_id res chain seq x y z
N MET A 1 7.08 -58.13 34.95
CA MET A 1 6.28 -57.44 33.92
C MET A 1 5.33 -56.50 34.64
N GLU A 2 5.79 -55.28 34.84
CA GLU A 2 5.00 -54.25 35.51
C GLU A 2 4.22 -53.45 34.45
N PRO A 3 2.97 -53.02 34.72
CA PRO A 3 2.22 -52.18 33.81
C PRO A 3 2.50 -50.71 34.09
N LEU A 4 2.74 -49.99 33.01
CA LEU A 4 2.99 -48.55 32.97
C LEU A 4 1.79 -47.74 33.47
N ALA A 5 2.10 -46.70 34.23
CA ALA A 5 1.20 -45.76 34.87
C ALA A 5 0.48 -44.87 33.83
N ARG A 6 -0.82 -44.63 34.04
CA ARG A 6 -1.66 -43.66 33.35
C ARG A 6 -1.34 -42.24 33.80
N ILE A 7 -1.09 -41.36 32.85
CA ILE A 7 -1.10 -39.90 33.04
C ILE A 7 -2.53 -39.38 32.76
N PRO A 8 -3.16 -38.63 33.66
CA PRO A 8 -4.47 -38.03 33.42
C PRO A 8 -4.33 -36.65 32.76
N GLY A 9 -5.13 -36.38 31.72
CA GLY A 9 -5.33 -35.03 31.22
C GLY A 9 -5.19 -34.85 29.71
N GLN A 10 -5.88 -35.64 28.89
CA GLN A 10 -6.19 -35.28 27.52
C GLN A 10 -7.70 -35.32 27.30
N ALA A 11 -8.26 -34.13 27.06
CA ALA A 11 -9.64 -33.98 26.63
C ALA A 11 -9.80 -34.54 25.20
N MET A 12 -10.76 -35.45 25.05
CA MET A 12 -11.15 -35.98 23.75
C MET A 12 -11.76 -34.86 22.89
N VAL A 13 -11.08 -34.51 21.80
CA VAL A 13 -11.68 -33.71 20.73
C VAL A 13 -12.52 -34.65 19.88
N ARG A 14 -13.84 -34.54 19.96
CA ARG A 14 -14.75 -35.19 19.05
C ARG A 14 -14.61 -34.55 17.67
N GLU A 15 -14.26 -35.34 16.67
CA GLU A 15 -14.47 -34.98 15.26
C GLU A 15 -15.95 -34.72 14.99
N GLN A 16 -16.33 -33.48 14.81
CA GLN A 16 -17.60 -33.11 14.20
C GLN A 16 -17.34 -32.82 12.72
N SER A 17 -17.97 -33.63 11.88
CA SER A 17 -18.07 -33.41 10.45
C SER A 17 -18.72 -32.07 10.16
N PHE A 18 -17.96 -31.12 9.63
CA PHE A 18 -18.50 -29.83 9.19
C PHE A 18 -19.12 -29.97 7.81
N SER A 19 -20.43 -29.82 7.74
CA SER A 19 -21.17 -29.63 6.52
C SER A 19 -20.83 -28.26 5.91
N LYS A 20 -20.70 -28.22 4.58
CA LYS A 20 -20.52 -26.98 3.79
C LYS A 20 -21.75 -26.09 3.96
N SER A 21 -21.79 -25.24 4.92
CA SER A 21 -22.63 -24.03 5.02
C SER A 21 -22.49 -23.40 6.42
N SER A 22 -21.46 -22.61 6.62
CA SER A 22 -21.40 -21.73 7.79
C SER A 22 -20.80 -20.39 7.32
N ARG A 23 -21.70 -19.50 6.90
CA ARG A 23 -21.40 -18.06 6.83
C ARG A 23 -21.07 -17.62 8.25
N PHE A 24 -19.84 -17.18 8.47
CA PHE A 24 -19.48 -16.50 9.70
C PHE A 24 -20.20 -15.14 9.73
N ASN A 25 -21.34 -15.09 10.37
CA ASN A 25 -21.97 -13.84 10.79
C ASN A 25 -21.17 -13.29 11.97
N VAL A 26 -20.21 -12.42 11.70
CA VAL A 26 -19.73 -11.48 12.71
C VAL A 26 -20.82 -10.42 12.86
N VAL A 27 -21.68 -10.61 13.85
CA VAL A 27 -22.67 -9.60 14.24
C VAL A 27 -21.90 -8.45 14.91
N LEU A 28 -21.50 -7.46 14.11
CA LEU A 28 -21.12 -6.15 14.60
C LEU A 28 -22.41 -5.40 14.95
N VAL A 29 -22.68 -5.30 16.25
CA VAL A 29 -23.74 -4.42 16.77
C VAL A 29 -23.34 -2.99 16.50
N PHE A 30 -23.76 -2.43 15.38
CA PHE A 30 -23.77 -1.00 15.12
C PHE A 30 -25.16 -0.47 15.37
N MET A 31 -25.37 0.10 16.56
CA MET A 31 -26.51 1.02 16.79
C MET A 31 -26.32 2.28 15.94
N GLY A 32 -27.21 2.45 14.97
CA GLY A 32 -27.71 3.76 14.57
C GLY A 32 -26.83 4.62 13.66
N MET A 33 -26.28 4.09 12.54
CA MET A 33 -25.78 4.95 11.44
C MET A 33 -26.07 4.34 10.06
N ASN A 34 -27.32 4.03 9.78
CA ASN A 34 -27.77 3.77 8.42
C ASN A 34 -27.98 5.12 7.72
N ARG A 35 -27.03 5.59 6.92
CA ARG A 35 -27.27 6.45 5.74
C ARG A 35 -26.04 7.06 5.04
N TRP A 36 -24.79 6.60 5.29
CA TRP A 36 -23.60 7.25 4.69
C TRP A 36 -22.63 6.30 3.97
N TRP A 37 -23.10 5.17 3.45
CA TRP A 37 -22.28 4.23 2.69
C TRP A 37 -22.78 4.15 1.24
N GLY A 38 -22.56 5.21 0.50
CA GLY A 38 -22.81 5.27 -0.91
C GLY A 38 -21.81 6.20 -1.57
N ARG A 39 -20.93 5.61 -2.37
CA ARG A 39 -19.88 6.23 -3.20
C ARG A 39 -18.84 7.01 -2.40
N GLY A 40 -17.63 6.44 -2.28
CA GLY A 40 -16.41 7.09 -1.79
C GLY A 40 -15.96 8.25 -2.65
N ARG A 41 -16.80 9.25 -2.83
CA ARG A 41 -16.38 10.59 -3.18
C ARG A 41 -15.91 11.22 -1.89
N PHE A 42 -14.61 11.57 -1.81
CA PHE A 42 -14.21 12.62 -0.89
C PHE A 42 -15.22 13.74 -1.03
N GLY A 43 -15.94 14.08 0.04
CA GLY A 43 -16.91 15.16 0.01
C GLY A 43 -16.24 16.39 -0.57
N GLU A 44 -16.90 17.10 -1.47
CA GLU A 44 -16.44 18.39 -1.93
C GLU A 44 -16.24 19.25 -0.67
N GLY A 45 -14.97 19.47 -0.27
CA GLY A 45 -14.60 20.22 0.94
C GLY A 45 -13.60 19.53 1.88
N GLU A 46 -13.33 18.23 1.78
CA GLU A 46 -12.25 17.62 2.58
C GLU A 46 -10.89 18.06 2.04
N LYS A 47 -10.10 18.71 2.92
CA LYS A 47 -8.72 19.11 2.63
C LYS A 47 -7.89 17.85 2.33
N ARG A 48 -7.49 17.67 1.08
CA ARG A 48 -6.57 16.58 0.71
C ARG A 48 -5.18 16.92 1.26
N LEU A 49 -4.61 15.96 2.01
CA LEU A 49 -3.30 16.12 2.63
C LEU A 49 -2.17 15.96 1.61
N SER A 50 -1.07 16.67 1.85
CA SER A 50 0.20 16.51 1.14
C SER A 50 1.12 15.52 1.85
N VAL A 51 2.22 15.14 1.22
CA VAL A 51 3.29 14.38 1.90
C VAL A 51 3.87 15.16 3.09
N LEU A 52 3.94 16.49 3.03
CA LEU A 52 4.45 17.30 4.11
C LEU A 52 3.47 17.43 5.28
N ASP A 53 2.16 17.34 5.04
CA ASP A 53 1.17 17.16 6.11
C ASP A 53 1.39 15.82 6.83
N LEU A 54 1.68 14.74 6.09
CA LEU A 54 1.99 13.43 6.68
C LEU A 54 3.31 13.42 7.46
N VAL A 55 4.31 14.18 7.00
CA VAL A 55 5.56 14.39 7.75
C VAL A 55 5.29 15.13 9.06
N ASN A 56 4.55 16.23 9.01
CA ASN A 56 4.22 17.03 10.19
C ASN A 56 3.38 16.26 11.22
N SER A 57 2.52 15.35 10.77
CA SER A 57 1.74 14.48 11.67
C SER A 57 2.54 13.28 12.22
N GLY A 58 3.79 13.09 11.78
CA GLY A 58 4.61 11.95 12.15
C GLY A 58 4.15 10.61 11.56
N THR A 59 3.35 10.66 10.51
CA THR A 59 2.94 9.44 9.76
C THR A 59 4.13 8.80 9.05
N LEU A 60 5.04 9.63 8.54
CA LEU A 60 6.34 9.26 7.96
C LEU A 60 7.34 10.41 8.17
N ASP A 61 8.63 10.15 8.01
CA ASP A 61 9.68 11.18 7.99
C ASP A 61 10.08 11.56 6.55
N LEU A 62 10.91 12.60 6.43
CA LEU A 62 11.38 13.09 5.12
C LEU A 62 12.19 12.02 4.36
N ARG A 63 12.92 11.19 5.10
CA ARG A 63 13.75 10.14 4.54
C ARG A 63 12.89 9.05 3.90
N LEU A 64 11.85 8.59 4.61
CA LEU A 64 10.89 7.62 4.06
C LEU A 64 10.07 8.23 2.93
N ALA A 65 9.68 9.52 3.03
CA ALA A 65 9.00 10.24 1.94
C ALA A 65 9.84 10.24 0.66
N SER A 66 11.15 10.47 0.78
CA SER A 66 12.07 10.47 -0.37
C SER A 66 12.22 9.09 -1.01
N LEU A 67 12.25 8.01 -0.19
CA LEU A 67 12.25 6.62 -0.70
C LEU A 67 10.96 6.31 -1.47
N LEU A 68 9.81 6.64 -0.90
CA LEU A 68 8.51 6.42 -1.54
C LEU A 68 8.38 7.24 -2.83
N TRP A 69 8.93 8.45 -2.86
CA TRP A 69 9.00 9.24 -4.08
C TRP A 69 9.83 8.53 -5.17
N VAL A 70 11.05 8.04 -4.84
CA VAL A 70 11.87 7.28 -5.79
C VAL A 70 11.12 6.06 -6.31
N ILE A 71 10.39 5.34 -5.46
CA ILE A 71 9.59 4.19 -5.86
C ILE A 71 8.47 4.61 -6.83
N MET A 72 7.71 5.65 -6.51
CA MET A 72 6.55 6.06 -7.29
C MET A 72 6.87 6.75 -8.60
N GLU A 73 8.01 7.46 -8.70
CA GLU A 73 8.40 8.10 -9.97
C GLU A 73 8.67 7.10 -11.09
N HIS A 74 8.98 5.85 -10.74
CA HIS A 74 9.11 4.72 -11.67
C HIS A 74 7.79 3.98 -11.91
N ARG A 75 6.66 4.58 -11.53
CA ARG A 75 5.33 3.97 -11.72
C ARG A 75 5.16 2.62 -11.01
N ALA A 76 5.74 2.47 -9.82
CA ALA A 76 5.63 1.25 -9.05
C ALA A 76 4.17 0.87 -8.75
N SER A 77 3.82 -0.40 -8.92
CA SER A 77 2.54 -0.94 -8.48
C SER A 77 2.54 -1.12 -6.97
N VAL A 78 1.67 -0.38 -6.25
CA VAL A 78 1.74 -0.28 -4.78
C VAL A 78 0.39 -0.56 -4.14
N LEU A 79 0.36 -1.44 -3.13
CA LEU A 79 -0.78 -1.56 -2.23
C LEU A 79 -0.49 -0.90 -0.88
N VAL A 80 -1.45 -0.12 -0.41
CA VAL A 80 -1.43 0.46 0.94
C VAL A 80 -2.35 -0.35 1.83
N ALA A 81 -1.80 -0.96 2.86
CA ALA A 81 -2.50 -1.91 3.73
C ALA A 81 -2.60 -1.39 5.17
N ALA A 82 -3.71 -1.70 5.84
CA ALA A 82 -3.86 -1.51 7.28
C ALA A 82 -4.93 -2.45 7.82
N GLY A 83 -4.73 -2.97 9.04
CA GLY A 83 -5.75 -3.77 9.71
C GLY A 83 -7.00 -2.97 10.07
N PRO A 84 -6.90 -1.83 10.79
CA PRO A 84 -8.06 -1.06 11.20
C PRO A 84 -8.61 -0.19 10.07
N SER A 85 -9.94 0.02 10.07
CA SER A 85 -10.57 1.10 9.29
C SER A 85 -10.07 2.46 9.76
N PHE A 86 -10.13 3.47 8.87
CA PHE A 86 -9.67 4.85 9.14
C PHE A 86 -8.18 4.99 9.51
N ALA A 87 -7.37 3.98 9.19
CA ALA A 87 -5.92 4.05 9.40
C ALA A 87 -5.19 5.02 8.47
N GLY A 88 -5.87 5.60 7.48
CA GLY A 88 -5.28 6.54 6.52
C GLY A 88 -4.80 5.89 5.22
N LYS A 89 -5.25 4.66 4.88
CA LYS A 89 -4.87 3.95 3.65
C LYS A 89 -5.06 4.82 2.39
N THR A 90 -6.30 5.28 2.17
CA THR A 90 -6.66 6.09 0.99
C THR A 90 -5.91 7.44 0.97
N THR A 91 -5.73 8.07 2.13
CA THR A 91 -4.93 9.29 2.25
C THR A 91 -3.48 9.05 1.83
N THR A 92 -2.86 7.98 2.36
CA THR A 92 -1.49 7.60 2.00
C THR A 92 -1.38 7.26 0.52
N LEU A 93 -2.28 6.46 -0.03
CA LEU A 93 -2.29 6.16 -1.46
C LEU A 93 -2.34 7.44 -2.31
N ASN A 94 -3.25 8.37 -2.00
CA ASN A 94 -3.37 9.63 -2.75
C ASN A 94 -2.10 10.50 -2.65
N VAL A 95 -1.43 10.49 -1.50
CA VAL A 95 -0.12 11.17 -1.34
C VAL A 95 0.96 10.50 -2.18
N LEU A 96 0.97 9.17 -2.26
CA LEU A 96 1.91 8.44 -3.13
C LEU A 96 1.68 8.75 -4.61
N LEU A 97 0.42 8.85 -5.05
CA LEU A 97 0.08 9.22 -6.43
C LEU A 97 0.57 10.62 -6.79
N ASP A 98 0.68 11.55 -5.83
CA ASP A 98 1.25 12.87 -6.08
C ASP A 98 2.75 12.83 -6.47
N PHE A 99 3.44 11.71 -6.27
CA PHE A 99 4.82 11.50 -6.74
C PHE A 99 4.92 10.97 -8.17
N LEU A 100 3.82 10.61 -8.81
CA LEU A 100 3.86 10.17 -10.20
C LEU A 100 4.35 11.29 -11.12
N ARG A 101 5.10 10.93 -12.16
CA ARG A 101 5.56 11.84 -13.20
C ARG A 101 4.38 12.44 -13.96
N PRO A 102 4.55 13.66 -14.55
CA PRO A 102 3.43 14.38 -15.20
C PRO A 102 2.85 13.66 -16.42
N GLU A 103 3.62 12.81 -17.09
CA GLU A 103 3.17 12.02 -18.24
C GLU A 103 2.25 10.85 -17.86
N VAL A 104 2.27 10.44 -16.57
CA VAL A 104 1.47 9.30 -16.09
C VAL A 104 0.02 9.72 -15.85
N LYS A 105 -0.90 9.02 -16.47
CA LYS A 105 -2.34 9.25 -16.34
C LYS A 105 -2.94 8.30 -15.30
N GLU A 106 -3.63 8.86 -14.31
CA GLU A 106 -4.40 8.08 -13.36
C GLU A 106 -5.76 7.71 -13.94
N VAL A 107 -6.12 6.43 -13.84
CA VAL A 107 -7.46 5.90 -14.13
C VAL A 107 -7.98 5.24 -12.87
N ARG A 108 -9.07 5.77 -12.33
CA ARG A 108 -9.72 5.21 -11.13
C ARG A 108 -10.82 4.26 -11.53
N LEU A 109 -10.77 3.05 -11.02
CA LEU A 109 -11.80 2.05 -11.22
C LEU A 109 -13.09 2.44 -10.48
N SER A 110 -14.23 2.19 -11.10
CA SER A 110 -15.55 2.61 -10.60
C SER A 110 -16.10 1.74 -9.48
N GLY A 111 -15.71 0.48 -9.41
CA GLY A 111 -16.20 -0.49 -8.42
C GLY A 111 -16.18 -1.93 -8.94
N TYR A 112 -16.98 -2.80 -8.33
CA TYR A 112 -17.03 -4.22 -8.69
C TYR A 112 -17.55 -4.47 -10.12
N ASP A 113 -18.32 -3.54 -10.67
CA ASP A 113 -18.90 -3.56 -12.02
C ASP A 113 -18.08 -2.78 -13.06
N GLU A 114 -16.78 -2.55 -12.79
CA GLU A 114 -15.87 -1.85 -13.69
C GLU A 114 -15.79 -2.52 -15.08
N GLU A 115 -16.10 -1.77 -16.12
CA GLU A 115 -16.10 -2.25 -17.51
C GLU A 115 -14.73 -2.16 -18.20
N PHE A 116 -13.76 -1.43 -17.62
CA PHE A 116 -12.41 -1.20 -18.17
C PHE A 116 -12.44 -0.50 -19.55
N GLY A 117 -13.41 0.37 -19.77
CA GLY A 117 -13.56 1.10 -21.04
C GLY A 117 -12.35 1.96 -21.41
N PHE A 118 -11.54 2.36 -20.43
CA PHE A 118 -10.30 3.13 -20.66
C PHE A 118 -9.26 2.37 -21.49
N LEU A 119 -9.30 1.04 -21.55
CA LEU A 119 -8.36 0.23 -22.31
C LEU A 119 -8.38 0.55 -23.82
N ALA A 120 -9.51 1.05 -24.33
CA ALA A 120 -9.63 1.45 -25.75
C ALA A 120 -8.82 2.70 -26.10
N THR A 121 -8.44 3.53 -25.11
CA THR A 121 -7.84 4.86 -25.33
C THR A 121 -6.58 5.13 -24.51
N SER A 122 -6.18 4.19 -23.63
CA SER A 122 -5.02 4.36 -22.78
C SER A 122 -3.84 3.50 -23.22
N GLU A 123 -2.64 4.03 -23.04
CA GLU A 123 -1.40 3.27 -23.24
C GLU A 123 -0.94 2.73 -21.90
N ALA A 124 -0.64 1.43 -21.84
CA ALA A 124 -0.20 0.77 -20.63
C ALA A 124 1.06 1.40 -20.02
N SER A 125 1.99 1.85 -20.89
CA SER A 125 3.29 2.43 -20.47
C SER A 125 3.18 3.73 -19.69
N ASN A 126 2.09 4.47 -19.81
CA ASN A 126 1.88 5.74 -19.11
C ASN A 126 0.57 5.80 -18.29
N THR A 127 -0.08 4.66 -18.06
CA THR A 127 -1.32 4.59 -17.30
C THR A 127 -1.10 3.96 -15.93
N TYR A 128 -1.66 4.58 -14.90
CA TYR A 128 -1.68 4.10 -13.53
C TYR A 128 -3.12 3.83 -13.11
N ILE A 129 -3.45 2.56 -12.91
CA ILE A 129 -4.78 2.12 -12.48
C ILE A 129 -4.88 2.28 -10.96
N VAL A 130 -5.97 2.87 -10.49
CA VAL A 130 -6.21 3.08 -9.06
C VAL A 130 -7.48 2.39 -8.64
N ALA A 131 -7.34 1.38 -7.77
CA ALA A 131 -8.45 0.76 -7.05
C ALA A 131 -8.59 1.40 -5.66
N GLU A 132 -9.75 1.95 -5.34
CA GLU A 132 -9.94 2.63 -4.06
C GLU A 132 -9.72 1.67 -2.89
N GLU A 133 -10.34 0.48 -2.98
CA GLU A 133 -10.13 -0.60 -2.01
C GLU A 133 -10.37 -1.97 -2.67
N PHE A 134 -9.50 -2.92 -2.39
CA PHE A 134 -9.70 -4.34 -2.69
C PHE A 134 -10.42 -4.99 -1.50
N SER A 135 -11.70 -5.27 -1.67
CA SER A 135 -12.56 -5.84 -0.64
C SER A 135 -13.76 -6.56 -1.25
N ASP A 136 -14.19 -7.64 -0.64
CA ASP A 136 -15.43 -8.36 -0.98
C ASP A 136 -16.68 -7.73 -0.33
N TYR A 137 -16.53 -6.59 0.30
CA TYR A 137 -17.59 -5.86 0.96
C TYR A 137 -18.05 -4.65 0.13
N GLY A 138 -19.39 -4.49 -0.02
CA GLY A 138 -19.97 -3.35 -0.74
C GLY A 138 -19.63 -3.30 -2.24
N ASP A 139 -19.43 -2.09 -2.75
CA ASP A 139 -19.17 -1.84 -4.18
C ASP A 139 -17.67 -1.75 -4.51
N TYR A 140 -16.80 -2.27 -3.64
CA TYR A 140 -15.36 -2.24 -3.87
C TYR A 140 -14.90 -3.24 -4.93
N ILE A 141 -13.66 -3.13 -5.33
CA ILE A 141 -13.05 -3.97 -6.36
C ILE A 141 -12.74 -5.35 -5.77
N TRP A 142 -13.40 -6.40 -6.28
CA TRP A 142 -13.17 -7.78 -5.88
C TRP A 142 -13.49 -8.78 -6.99
N GLY A 143 -13.22 -10.07 -6.76
CA GLY A 143 -13.52 -11.15 -7.70
C GLY A 143 -12.86 -10.96 -9.06
N GLU A 144 -13.60 -11.21 -10.14
CA GLU A 144 -13.12 -11.13 -11.52
C GLU A 144 -12.62 -9.73 -11.89
N THR A 145 -13.25 -8.68 -11.40
CA THR A 145 -12.82 -7.29 -11.61
C THR A 145 -11.44 -7.03 -11.01
N ALA A 146 -11.20 -7.50 -9.79
CA ALA A 146 -9.89 -7.39 -9.17
C ALA A 146 -8.85 -8.24 -9.92
N GLN A 147 -9.17 -9.49 -10.27
CA GLN A 147 -8.29 -10.36 -11.04
C GLN A 147 -7.88 -9.70 -12.37
N LYS A 148 -8.84 -9.12 -13.09
CA LYS A 148 -8.57 -8.38 -14.34
C LYS A 148 -7.66 -7.17 -14.10
N ALA A 149 -7.88 -6.39 -13.04
CA ALA A 149 -7.00 -5.26 -12.70
C ALA A 149 -5.54 -5.71 -12.44
N PHE A 150 -5.34 -6.85 -11.76
CA PHE A 150 -4.02 -7.44 -11.57
C PHE A 150 -3.43 -8.00 -12.87
N ASP A 151 -4.26 -8.62 -13.73
CA ASP A 151 -3.80 -9.13 -15.04
C ASP A 151 -3.23 -8.02 -15.92
N LEU A 152 -3.80 -6.81 -15.89
CA LEU A 152 -3.31 -5.66 -16.65
C LEU A 152 -1.88 -5.25 -16.31
N MET A 153 -1.36 -5.65 -15.13
CA MET A 153 0.08 -5.46 -14.83
C MET A 153 0.99 -6.30 -15.73
N ARG A 154 0.48 -7.38 -16.35
CA ARG A 154 1.23 -8.17 -17.37
C ARG A 154 1.37 -7.40 -18.66
N ASP A 155 0.40 -6.56 -18.96
CA ASP A 155 0.35 -5.73 -20.18
C ASP A 155 1.13 -4.42 -20.01
N GLY A 156 1.72 -4.19 -18.81
CA GLY A 156 2.56 -3.03 -18.51
C GLY A 156 1.84 -1.88 -17.82
N TYR A 157 0.56 -2.04 -17.45
CA TYR A 157 -0.12 -1.08 -16.56
C TYR A 157 0.49 -1.12 -15.17
N ALA A 158 0.52 0.01 -14.47
CA ALA A 158 0.79 0.06 -13.05
C ALA A 158 -0.52 0.08 -12.26
N LEU A 159 -0.51 -0.50 -11.06
CA LEU A 159 -1.70 -0.65 -10.22
C LEU A 159 -1.43 -0.12 -8.82
N GLY A 160 -2.29 0.75 -8.33
CA GLY A 160 -2.32 1.18 -6.94
C GLY A 160 -3.66 0.89 -6.29
N GLY A 161 -3.65 0.58 -5.01
CA GLY A 161 -4.89 0.34 -4.30
C GLY A 161 -4.71 0.27 -2.80
N THR A 162 -5.83 0.12 -2.09
CA THR A 162 -5.81 -0.15 -0.65
C THR A 162 -6.42 -1.51 -0.34
N ILE A 163 -6.01 -2.09 0.77
CA ILE A 163 -6.49 -3.40 1.22
C ILE A 163 -6.49 -3.49 2.75
N HIS A 164 -7.43 -4.22 3.32
CA HIS A 164 -7.45 -4.53 4.75
C HIS A 164 -6.52 -5.70 5.06
N ALA A 165 -5.30 -5.37 5.52
CA ALA A 165 -4.31 -6.33 5.99
C ALA A 165 -3.31 -5.63 6.92
N ARG A 166 -2.74 -6.34 7.88
CA ARG A 166 -1.78 -5.78 8.86
C ARG A 166 -0.34 -5.87 8.41
N THR A 167 -0.02 -6.84 7.56
CA THR A 167 1.34 -7.13 7.11
C THR A 167 1.38 -7.41 5.61
N ALA A 168 2.55 -7.25 5.00
CA ALA A 168 2.74 -7.61 3.60
C ALA A 168 2.49 -9.11 3.32
N ARG A 169 2.76 -9.98 4.29
CA ARG A 169 2.44 -11.42 4.19
C ARG A 169 0.93 -11.67 4.20
N GLU A 170 0.19 -10.94 5.03
CA GLU A 170 -1.27 -11.03 5.06
C GLU A 170 -1.88 -10.52 3.74
N VAL A 171 -1.34 -9.44 3.15
CA VAL A 171 -1.72 -9.00 1.80
C VAL A 171 -1.53 -10.13 0.78
N ALA A 172 -0.35 -10.73 0.72
CA ALA A 172 -0.08 -11.84 -0.19
C ALA A 172 -1.01 -13.04 0.04
N TYR A 173 -1.30 -13.36 1.30
CA TYR A 173 -2.22 -14.41 1.68
C TYR A 173 -3.65 -14.13 1.21
N ILE A 174 -4.17 -12.92 1.44
CA ILE A 174 -5.51 -12.51 1.01
C ILE A 174 -5.64 -12.59 -0.51
N LEU A 175 -4.68 -12.01 -1.23
CA LEU A 175 -4.68 -12.02 -2.69
C LEU A 175 -4.58 -13.44 -3.27
N ASN A 176 -3.82 -14.33 -2.65
CA ASN A 176 -3.68 -15.70 -3.12
C ASN A 176 -4.86 -16.58 -2.71
N GLN A 177 -5.23 -16.60 -1.41
CA GLN A 177 -6.20 -17.56 -0.89
C GLN A 177 -7.66 -17.14 -1.08
N TYR A 178 -7.94 -15.84 -1.02
CA TYR A 178 -9.32 -15.35 -1.13
C TYR A 178 -9.65 -14.79 -2.50
N LEU A 179 -8.70 -14.12 -3.15
CA LEU A 179 -8.89 -13.60 -4.51
C LEU A 179 -8.46 -14.59 -5.60
N GLY A 180 -7.71 -15.65 -5.22
CA GLY A 180 -7.28 -16.70 -6.15
C GLY A 180 -6.15 -16.31 -7.10
N LEU A 181 -5.41 -15.22 -6.81
CA LEU A 181 -4.29 -14.80 -7.66
C LEU A 181 -3.09 -15.74 -7.51
N PRO A 182 -2.46 -16.16 -8.63
CA PRO A 182 -1.19 -16.87 -8.58
C PRO A 182 -0.10 -16.02 -7.93
N ILE A 183 0.85 -16.65 -7.25
CA ILE A 183 1.94 -15.92 -6.56
C ILE A 183 2.80 -15.11 -7.53
N GLU A 184 2.96 -15.57 -8.76
CA GLU A 184 3.68 -14.89 -9.85
C GLU A 184 2.99 -13.59 -10.26
N MET A 185 1.66 -13.52 -10.14
CA MET A 185 0.88 -12.32 -10.37
C MET A 185 1.04 -11.34 -9.21
N ILE A 186 0.93 -11.83 -7.98
CA ILE A 186 1.12 -11.03 -6.77
C ILE A 186 2.55 -10.44 -6.73
N ALA A 187 3.54 -11.21 -7.18
CA ALA A 187 4.94 -10.78 -7.26
C ALA A 187 5.19 -9.65 -8.29
N ARG A 188 4.18 -9.30 -9.10
CA ARG A 188 4.24 -8.11 -9.98
C ARG A 188 3.95 -6.81 -9.24
N LEU A 189 3.38 -6.88 -8.05
CA LEU A 189 3.38 -5.72 -7.15
C LEU A 189 4.82 -5.34 -6.81
N ASP A 190 5.10 -4.05 -6.85
CA ASP A 190 6.44 -3.54 -6.54
C ASP A 190 6.60 -3.34 -5.04
N ALA A 191 5.60 -2.74 -4.39
CA ALA A 191 5.69 -2.47 -2.97
C ALA A 191 4.36 -2.66 -2.24
N ILE A 192 4.46 -3.01 -0.97
CA ILE A 192 3.37 -2.98 0.00
C ILE A 192 3.78 -2.03 1.11
N VAL A 193 2.96 -1.00 1.34
CA VAL A 193 3.10 -0.03 2.42
C VAL A 193 2.08 -0.37 3.48
N THR A 194 2.53 -0.75 4.67
CA THR A 194 1.63 -1.06 5.80
C THR A 194 1.53 0.12 6.76
N LEU A 195 0.32 0.36 7.28
CA LEU A 195 0.04 1.41 8.25
C LEU A 195 -0.43 0.81 9.56
N GLY A 196 0.10 1.34 10.65
CA GLY A 196 -0.34 1.10 12.01
C GLY A 196 -1.10 2.30 12.58
N VAL A 197 -1.96 1.98 13.53
CA VAL A 197 -2.68 2.96 14.34
C VAL A 197 -2.38 2.69 15.80
N ALA A 198 -1.80 3.65 16.47
CA ALA A 198 -1.54 3.61 17.90
C ALA A 198 -2.34 4.70 18.64
N ARG A 199 -2.54 4.51 19.93
CA ARG A 199 -3.11 5.56 20.80
C ARG A 199 -1.99 6.20 21.60
N ARG A 200 -1.87 7.50 21.48
CA ARG A 200 -0.97 8.32 22.29
C ARG A 200 -1.78 8.98 23.39
N HIS A 201 -1.26 8.96 24.62
CA HIS A 201 -1.95 9.49 25.80
C HIS A 201 -3.39 8.98 25.98
N GLY A 202 -3.68 7.75 25.52
CA GLY A 202 -4.97 7.07 25.68
C GLY A 202 -6.08 7.46 24.70
N TYR A 203 -6.06 8.63 24.09
CA TYR A 203 -7.13 9.14 23.24
C TYR A 203 -6.69 9.65 21.85
N GLU A 204 -5.47 10.13 21.68
CA GLU A 204 -4.99 10.61 20.41
C GLU A 204 -4.63 9.45 19.48
N LEU A 205 -5.29 9.37 18.32
CA LEU A 205 -4.95 8.37 17.30
C LEU A 205 -3.77 8.83 16.46
N VAL A 206 -2.66 8.14 16.60
CA VAL A 206 -1.46 8.36 15.80
C VAL A 206 -1.43 7.32 14.68
N ARG A 207 -1.39 7.78 13.44
CA ARG A 207 -1.25 6.94 12.24
C ARG A 207 0.19 6.99 11.79
N ARG A 208 0.77 5.82 11.48
CA ARG A 208 2.17 5.73 11.01
C ARG A 208 2.29 4.67 9.95
N ILE A 209 3.22 4.86 9.04
CA ILE A 209 3.68 3.74 8.21
C ILE A 209 4.44 2.79 9.14
N ASP A 210 4.07 1.52 9.13
CA ASP A 210 4.78 0.49 9.90
C ASP A 210 5.93 -0.08 9.09
N SER A 211 5.69 -0.35 7.80
CA SER A 211 6.75 -0.89 6.94
C SER A 211 6.51 -0.60 5.45
N VAL A 212 7.59 -0.65 4.69
CA VAL A 212 7.59 -0.76 3.23
C VAL A 212 8.28 -2.07 2.87
N SER A 213 7.60 -2.93 2.16
CA SER A 213 8.09 -4.26 1.77
C SER A 213 7.98 -4.46 0.27
N LEU A 214 8.96 -5.14 -0.32
CA LEU A 214 9.03 -5.47 -1.75
C LEU A 214 8.92 -6.97 -1.95
N PHE A 215 8.40 -7.38 -3.11
CA PHE A 215 8.52 -8.75 -3.56
C PHE A 215 9.87 -8.97 -4.25
N VAL A 216 10.65 -9.90 -3.75
CA VAL A 216 12.00 -10.20 -4.24
C VAL A 216 12.15 -11.69 -4.55
N PRO A 217 13.02 -12.09 -5.53
CA PRO A 217 13.32 -13.51 -5.72
C PRO A 217 14.16 -14.03 -4.56
N VAL A 218 13.85 -15.23 -4.16
CA VAL A 218 14.60 -16.02 -3.20
C VAL A 218 14.78 -17.42 -3.81
N GLY A 219 15.88 -17.64 -4.53
CA GLY A 219 16.04 -18.83 -5.39
C GLY A 219 14.92 -18.89 -6.44
N ASP A 220 14.24 -20.02 -6.54
CA ASP A 220 13.11 -20.23 -7.46
C ASP A 220 11.76 -19.73 -6.92
N LYS A 221 11.76 -19.09 -5.75
CA LYS A 221 10.55 -18.60 -5.09
C LYS A 221 10.51 -17.09 -4.99
N THR A 222 9.31 -16.56 -4.76
CA THR A 222 9.11 -15.16 -4.40
C THR A 222 9.13 -15.01 -2.88
N GLY A 223 9.98 -14.13 -2.38
CA GLY A 223 10.03 -13.72 -0.98
C GLY A 223 9.49 -12.30 -0.79
N ILE A 224 9.33 -11.91 0.46
CA ILE A 224 8.98 -10.54 0.85
C ILE A 224 10.14 -9.99 1.67
N GLN A 225 10.69 -8.85 1.23
CA GLN A 225 11.78 -8.15 1.91
C GLN A 225 11.28 -6.80 2.40
N THR A 226 11.34 -6.57 3.70
CA THR A 226 11.10 -5.24 4.27
C THR A 226 12.32 -4.37 4.05
N ILE A 227 12.13 -3.21 3.41
CA ILE A 227 13.19 -2.25 3.08
C ILE A 227 13.17 -1.00 3.96
N ALA A 228 12.02 -0.72 4.60
CA ALA A 228 11.88 0.32 5.61
C ALA A 228 10.91 -0.12 6.68
N SER A 229 11.19 0.22 7.93
CA SER A 229 10.32 -0.08 9.08
C SER A 229 10.36 1.03 10.12
N ASN A 230 9.25 1.19 10.85
CA ASN A 230 9.16 2.10 11.98
C ASN A 230 9.72 1.39 13.21
N GLU A 231 10.94 1.73 13.60
CA GLU A 231 11.55 1.16 14.79
C GLU A 231 10.89 1.73 16.05
N LEU A 232 10.33 0.81 16.86
CA LEU A 232 9.87 1.08 18.24
C LEU A 232 8.84 2.22 18.40
N GLY A 233 8.08 2.55 17.35
CA GLY A 233 7.02 3.56 17.46
C GLY A 233 7.50 5.01 17.60
N GLY A 234 8.79 5.29 17.47
CA GLY A 234 9.40 6.61 17.70
C GLY A 234 9.19 7.65 16.61
N GLY A 235 8.75 7.27 15.41
CA GLY A 235 8.61 8.19 14.27
C GLY A 235 9.88 8.34 13.43
N THR A 236 10.92 7.61 13.74
CA THR A 236 12.12 7.46 12.92
C THR A 236 12.04 6.13 12.19
N PHE A 237 12.39 6.13 10.91
CA PHE A 237 12.31 4.94 10.07
C PHE A 237 13.71 4.38 9.81
N ALA A 238 13.88 3.10 10.14
CA ALA A 238 15.05 2.35 9.70
C ALA A 238 14.86 1.97 8.24
N ILE A 239 15.79 2.38 7.39
CA ILE A 239 15.85 1.98 5.98
C ILE A 239 17.09 1.11 5.83
N VAL A 240 16.96 -0.01 5.10
CA VAL A 240 18.10 -0.90 4.82
C VAL A 240 19.23 -0.14 4.13
N ASP A 241 20.45 -0.65 4.23
CA ASP A 241 21.62 -0.03 3.61
C ASP A 241 21.47 0.13 2.08
N ASP A 242 22.25 1.05 1.50
CA ASP A 242 22.15 1.42 0.09
C ASP A 242 22.36 0.22 -0.86
N ARG A 243 23.28 -0.68 -0.53
CA ARG A 243 23.54 -1.88 -1.34
C ARG A 243 22.34 -2.81 -1.38
N THR A 244 21.73 -3.05 -0.20
CA THR A 244 20.52 -3.88 -0.08
C THR A 244 19.35 -3.23 -0.79
N LEU A 245 19.18 -1.90 -0.63
CA LEU A 245 18.13 -1.14 -1.28
C LEU A 245 18.27 -1.14 -2.80
N GLN A 246 19.47 -0.91 -3.32
CA GLN A 246 19.73 -0.99 -4.76
C GLN A 246 19.46 -2.37 -5.32
N ALA A 247 19.88 -3.43 -4.63
CA ALA A 247 19.62 -4.80 -5.07
C ALA A 247 18.11 -5.13 -5.09
N ALA A 248 17.39 -4.67 -4.08
CA ALA A 248 15.94 -4.90 -3.98
C ALA A 248 15.15 -4.14 -5.06
N LEU A 249 15.59 -2.94 -5.41
CA LEU A 249 14.94 -2.10 -6.43
C LEU A 249 15.42 -2.36 -7.86
N ALA A 250 16.61 -2.95 -8.05
CA ALA A 250 17.25 -3.15 -9.37
C ALA A 250 16.42 -3.96 -10.36
N LYS A 251 15.50 -4.79 -9.89
CA LYS A 251 14.61 -5.59 -10.75
C LYS A 251 13.63 -4.75 -11.57
N ARG A 252 13.17 -3.64 -11.01
CA ARG A 252 12.12 -2.81 -11.59
C ARG A 252 12.65 -1.47 -12.04
N PHE A 253 13.67 -1.00 -11.37
CA PHE A 253 14.27 0.29 -11.59
C PHE A 253 15.68 0.05 -12.09
N SER A 254 15.86 0.00 -13.42
CA SER A 254 17.21 -0.03 -13.97
C SER A 254 17.98 1.13 -13.33
N PRO A 255 18.97 0.86 -12.47
CA PRO A 255 19.72 1.93 -11.84
C PRO A 255 20.39 2.71 -12.96
N GLY A 256 19.95 3.95 -13.12
CA GLY A 256 20.67 4.92 -13.95
C GLY A 256 22.05 5.16 -13.36
N LYS A 257 22.76 6.16 -13.86
CA LYS A 257 24.07 6.58 -13.32
C LYS A 257 24.03 7.06 -11.87
N VAL A 258 22.83 7.19 -11.27
CA VAL A 258 22.60 7.71 -9.92
C VAL A 258 22.14 6.58 -9.01
N THR A 259 22.77 6.44 -7.84
CA THR A 259 22.36 5.45 -6.84
C THR A 259 21.00 5.85 -6.24
N VAL A 260 20.23 4.85 -5.78
CA VAL A 260 18.95 5.07 -5.11
C VAL A 260 19.12 6.03 -3.93
N TRP A 261 20.19 5.86 -3.16
CA TRP A 261 20.50 6.69 -2.00
C TRP A 261 20.74 8.17 -2.35
N ARG A 262 21.43 8.42 -3.45
CA ARG A 262 21.62 9.78 -3.96
C ARG A 262 20.30 10.38 -4.42
N ALA A 263 19.51 9.63 -5.17
CA ALA A 263 18.19 10.06 -5.61
C ALA A 263 17.27 10.39 -4.42
N MET A 264 17.30 9.57 -3.35
CA MET A 264 16.60 9.87 -2.10
C MET A 264 17.10 11.17 -1.46
N THR A 265 18.42 11.36 -1.36
CA THR A 265 19.01 12.55 -0.73
C THR A 265 18.60 13.85 -1.42
N GLU A 266 18.56 13.84 -2.75
CA GLU A 266 18.11 15.00 -3.55
C GLU A 266 16.64 15.35 -3.28
N ARG A 267 15.76 14.33 -3.18
CA ARG A 267 14.32 14.52 -2.89
C ARG A 267 14.07 14.91 -1.44
N GLU A 268 14.81 14.33 -0.51
CA GLU A 268 14.76 14.67 0.91
C GLU A 268 15.12 16.14 1.12
N LEU A 269 16.22 16.62 0.51
CA LEU A 269 16.63 18.00 0.56
C LEU A 269 15.58 18.93 -0.05
N PHE A 270 14.96 18.54 -1.17
CA PHE A 270 13.90 19.28 -1.81
C PHE A 270 12.67 19.43 -0.90
N LEU A 271 12.18 18.31 -0.35
CA LEU A 271 11.04 18.32 0.58
C LEU A 271 11.34 19.11 1.85
N SER A 272 12.55 19.00 2.38
CA SER A 272 13.02 19.77 3.55
C SER A 272 12.98 21.28 3.29
N LYS A 273 13.42 21.73 2.11
CA LYS A 273 13.34 23.15 1.72
C LYS A 273 11.89 23.63 1.62
N MET A 274 10.99 22.83 1.05
CA MET A 274 9.58 23.19 0.99
C MET A 274 8.95 23.28 2.38
N LEU A 275 9.25 22.31 3.25
CA LEU A 275 8.78 22.29 4.63
C LEU A 275 9.26 23.53 5.40
N SER A 276 10.54 23.85 5.31
CA SER A 276 11.14 25.04 5.97
C SER A 276 10.57 26.36 5.45
N ALA A 277 10.13 26.39 4.19
CA ALA A 277 9.46 27.54 3.59
C ALA A 277 7.96 27.63 3.89
N GLY A 278 7.41 26.71 4.69
CA GLY A 278 5.97 26.62 5.01
C GLY A 278 5.10 26.23 3.82
N ARG A 279 5.66 25.71 2.73
CA ARG A 279 4.94 25.30 1.51
C ARG A 279 4.42 23.88 1.66
N ILE A 280 3.47 23.67 2.55
CA ILE A 280 2.94 22.36 2.94
C ILE A 280 1.59 22.01 2.28
N ASP A 281 0.90 23.01 1.73
CA ASP A 281 -0.36 22.79 1.02
C ASP A 281 -0.16 21.81 -0.15
N ARG A 282 -1.14 20.91 -0.37
CA ARG A 282 -1.05 19.87 -1.38
C ARG A 282 -0.77 20.41 -2.79
N ASN A 283 -1.45 21.49 -3.17
CA ASN A 283 -1.26 22.05 -4.52
C ASN A 283 0.13 22.65 -4.66
N ALA A 284 0.62 23.32 -3.62
CA ALA A 284 1.99 23.86 -3.59
C ALA A 284 3.04 22.75 -3.63
N VAL A 285 2.81 21.65 -2.88
CA VAL A 285 3.72 20.49 -2.87
C VAL A 285 3.71 19.79 -4.22
N ARG A 286 2.52 19.49 -4.77
CA ARG A 286 2.41 18.85 -6.10
C ARG A 286 3.05 19.70 -7.19
N LYS A 287 2.82 21.01 -7.18
CA LYS A 287 3.46 21.94 -8.12
C LYS A 287 4.98 21.87 -7.99
N GLY A 288 5.52 21.89 -6.77
CA GLY A 288 6.95 21.78 -6.54
C GLY A 288 7.54 20.45 -7.05
N ILE A 289 6.83 19.33 -6.86
CA ILE A 289 7.24 18.02 -7.39
C ILE A 289 7.30 18.06 -8.93
N LEU A 290 6.33 18.67 -9.59
CA LEU A 290 6.34 18.82 -11.04
C LEU A 290 7.48 19.72 -11.53
N GLU A 291 7.76 20.81 -10.82
CA GLU A 291 8.92 21.69 -11.07
C GLU A 291 10.25 20.92 -10.90
N PHE A 292 10.34 20.06 -9.87
CA PHE A 292 11.50 19.18 -9.67
C PHE A 292 11.72 18.24 -10.86
N TYR A 293 10.67 17.61 -11.38
CA TYR A 293 10.75 16.74 -12.56
C TYR A 293 11.15 17.52 -13.82
N ALA A 294 10.62 18.72 -14.02
CA ALA A 294 10.99 19.57 -15.15
C ALA A 294 12.48 19.97 -15.14
N ALA A 295 13.05 20.18 -13.94
CA ALA A 295 14.46 20.48 -13.76
C ALA A 295 15.37 19.26 -13.82
N ASN A 296 14.82 18.04 -13.63
CA ASN A 296 15.54 16.77 -13.61
C ASN A 296 14.85 15.76 -14.53
N PRO A 297 14.97 15.92 -15.86
CA PRO A 297 14.41 14.96 -16.80
C PRO A 297 15.06 13.58 -16.64
N PRO A 298 14.40 12.47 -17.05
CA PRO A 298 14.87 11.10 -16.89
C PRO A 298 16.18 10.80 -17.63
#